data_c47c0c7b4415993dc0ba63756e304c53
#
_entry.id   c47c0c7b4415993dc0ba63756e304c53
#
_cell.length_a   1.000
_cell.length_b   1.000
_cell.length_c   1.000
_cell.angle_alpha   90.00
_cell.angle_beta   90.00
_cell.angle_gamma   90.00
#
_symmetry.space_group_name_H-M   'P 1'
#
loop_
_entity.id
_entity.type
_entity.pdbx_description
1 polymer ?
#
loop_
_entity_poly.entity_id
_entity_poly.type
_entity_poly.pdbx_seq_one_letter_code
_entity_poly.pdbx_strand_id
1 'polypeptide(L)'
;TTRLVGSEMCIRDRLNIMRHELEVSEFKTNLIAMITQIGYALGLLFIVPLGDLYRRKNIILTNFFLLIFSLLAIAMAPNIYIIWAASLITGICSMIPQIFVPIASQFSRPENKGRNVGVVISGLLTGILASRVVSGFVGEVLGWREMYFIAAGMMLLCAIVVLKVLPDIQPTFQGKYSGLMKSLFSLVREYPSLRIYSIRAGPVSYTHLRAHETRSNLV
;
A
#
# COMPACT_ATOMS: atom_id res chain seq x y z
N THR A 1 -9.91 25.45 10.79
CA THR A 1 -9.63 24.36 11.76
C THR A 1 -10.56 23.16 11.64
N THR A 2 -11.78 23.34 11.16
CA THR A 2 -12.79 22.27 11.00
C THR A 2 -12.50 21.27 9.89
N ARG A 3 -11.67 21.59 8.90
CA ARG A 3 -11.42 20.70 7.73
C ARG A 3 -10.36 19.62 7.96
N LEU A 4 -9.44 19.79 8.90
CA LEU A 4 -8.42 18.76 9.22
C LEU A 4 -8.92 17.72 10.23
N VAL A 5 -9.82 18.12 11.13
CA VAL A 5 -10.54 17.20 12.02
C VAL A 5 -11.49 16.27 11.23
N GLY A 6 -12.01 16.73 10.08
CA GLY A 6 -12.88 15.96 9.21
C GLY A 6 -12.26 14.71 8.58
N SER A 7 -10.92 14.61 8.41
CA SER A 7 -10.32 13.44 7.76
C SER A 7 -10.21 12.22 8.69
N GLU A 8 -9.92 12.43 9.97
CA GLU A 8 -9.92 11.33 10.96
C GLU A 8 -11.35 10.95 11.36
N MET A 9 -12.23 11.94 11.48
CA MET A 9 -13.66 11.72 11.67
C MET A 9 -14.24 10.89 10.52
N CYS A 10 -13.84 11.14 9.29
CA CYS A 10 -14.32 10.43 8.09
C CYS A 10 -13.88 8.95 8.03
N ILE A 11 -12.71 8.58 8.59
CA ILE A 11 -12.30 7.17 8.69
C ILE A 11 -13.08 6.47 9.81
N ARG A 12 -13.27 7.11 10.95
CA ARG A 12 -14.08 6.60 12.05
C ARG A 12 -15.55 6.45 11.66
N ASP A 13 -16.12 7.42 10.94
CA ASP A 13 -17.51 7.36 10.48
C ASP A 13 -17.75 6.22 9.49
N ARG A 14 -16.81 5.94 8.58
CA ARG A 14 -16.90 4.78 7.69
C ARG A 14 -16.83 3.45 8.42
N LEU A 15 -15.93 3.34 9.38
CA LEU A 15 -15.85 2.16 10.24
C LEU A 15 -17.12 2.01 11.08
N ASN A 16 -17.74 3.11 11.49
CA ASN A 16 -19.03 3.10 12.18
C ASN A 16 -20.19 2.69 11.26
N ILE A 17 -20.23 3.16 10.01
CA ILE A 17 -21.27 2.74 9.04
C ILE A 17 -21.15 1.25 8.76
N MET A 18 -19.93 0.74 8.50
CA MET A 18 -19.69 -0.69 8.33
C MET A 18 -20.06 -1.49 9.58
N ARG A 19 -19.79 -0.96 10.77
CA ARG A 19 -20.15 -1.55 12.05
C ARG A 19 -21.66 -1.72 12.20
N HIS A 20 -22.43 -0.67 11.88
CA HIS A 20 -23.89 -0.71 11.96
C HIS A 20 -24.51 -1.66 10.94
N GLU A 21 -24.00 -1.68 9.71
CA GLU A 21 -24.54 -2.53 8.64
C GLU A 21 -24.20 -4.01 8.84
N LEU A 22 -23.03 -4.32 9.40
CA LEU A 22 -22.58 -5.69 9.62
C LEU A 22 -22.84 -6.20 11.05
N GLU A 23 -23.45 -5.37 11.92
CA GLU A 23 -23.72 -5.66 13.33
C GLU A 23 -22.51 -6.20 14.12
N VAL A 24 -21.31 -5.65 13.83
CA VAL A 24 -20.06 -6.10 14.44
C VAL A 24 -19.52 -5.14 15.48
N SER A 25 -18.74 -5.67 16.44
CA SER A 25 -18.12 -4.86 17.47
C SER A 25 -17.01 -3.97 16.89
N GLU A 26 -16.76 -2.82 17.54
CA GLU A 26 -15.72 -1.87 17.17
C GLU A 26 -14.34 -2.52 17.06
N PHE A 27 -14.04 -3.48 17.94
CA PHE A 27 -12.79 -4.24 17.90
C PHE A 27 -12.63 -5.01 16.60
N LYS A 28 -13.67 -5.68 16.10
CA LYS A 28 -13.64 -6.45 14.86
C LYS A 28 -13.44 -5.55 13.62
N THR A 29 -13.95 -4.33 13.67
CA THR A 29 -13.78 -3.35 12.59
C THR A 29 -12.37 -2.76 12.60
N ASN A 30 -11.82 -2.47 13.77
CA ASN A 30 -10.44 -1.99 13.90
C ASN A 30 -9.40 -3.05 13.49
N LEU A 31 -9.73 -4.34 13.63
CA LEU A 31 -8.90 -5.45 13.15
C LEU A 31 -8.66 -5.39 11.63
N ILE A 32 -9.58 -4.82 10.84
CA ILE A 32 -9.39 -4.65 9.38
C ILE A 32 -8.10 -3.86 9.11
N ALA A 33 -7.90 -2.74 9.80
CA ALA A 33 -6.71 -1.92 9.63
C ALA A 33 -5.43 -2.67 10.05
N MET A 34 -5.47 -3.40 11.17
CA MET A 34 -4.34 -4.20 11.63
C MET A 34 -3.98 -5.32 10.65
N ILE A 35 -4.99 -6.05 10.15
CA ILE A 35 -4.79 -7.13 9.17
C ILE A 35 -4.20 -6.58 7.87
N THR A 36 -4.68 -5.43 7.41
CA THR A 36 -4.13 -4.77 6.21
C THR A 36 -2.67 -4.38 6.40
N GLN A 37 -2.29 -3.86 7.57
CA GLN A 37 -0.90 -3.51 7.89
C GLN A 37 0.00 -4.74 7.97
N ILE A 38 -0.48 -5.82 8.57
CA ILE A 38 0.24 -7.10 8.60
C ILE A 38 0.42 -7.62 7.17
N GLY A 39 -0.64 -7.58 6.35
CA GLY A 39 -0.58 -7.94 4.94
C GLY A 39 0.47 -7.12 4.17
N TYR A 40 0.51 -5.82 4.38
CA TYR A 40 1.50 -4.93 3.77
C TYR A 40 2.93 -5.29 4.17
N ALA A 41 3.19 -5.56 5.45
CA ALA A 41 4.50 -5.99 5.92
C ALA A 41 4.93 -7.32 5.30
N LEU A 42 4.01 -8.30 5.18
CA LEU A 42 4.24 -9.56 4.50
C LEU A 42 4.52 -9.36 3.00
N GLY A 43 3.77 -8.47 2.35
CA GLY A 43 3.98 -8.10 0.95
C GLY A 43 5.38 -7.53 0.71
N LEU A 44 5.83 -6.61 1.56
CA LEU A 44 7.19 -6.05 1.50
C LEU A 44 8.27 -7.14 1.67
N LEU A 45 8.06 -8.05 2.62
CA LEU A 45 9.06 -9.07 2.92
C LEU A 45 9.16 -10.15 1.84
N PHE A 46 8.03 -10.58 1.28
CA PHE A 46 7.98 -11.73 0.39
C PHE A 46 7.85 -11.35 -1.09
N ILE A 47 7.08 -10.32 -1.44
CA ILE A 47 6.79 -10.01 -2.84
C ILE A 47 7.82 -9.03 -3.43
N VAL A 48 8.33 -8.08 -2.67
CA VAL A 48 9.33 -7.14 -3.21
C VAL A 48 10.57 -7.89 -3.72
N PRO A 49 11.13 -8.88 -2.99
CA PRO A 49 12.25 -9.67 -3.51
C PRO A 49 11.91 -10.51 -4.77
N LEU A 50 10.64 -10.92 -4.93
CA LEU A 50 10.21 -11.60 -6.16
C LEU A 50 10.41 -10.72 -7.40
N GLY A 51 10.31 -9.38 -7.25
CA GLY A 51 10.55 -8.42 -8.32
C GLY A 51 11.96 -8.47 -8.92
N ASP A 52 12.92 -9.04 -8.21
CA ASP A 52 14.28 -9.24 -8.71
C ASP A 52 14.47 -10.59 -9.43
N LEU A 53 13.61 -11.57 -9.15
CA LEU A 53 13.64 -12.93 -9.72
C LEU A 53 12.82 -13.10 -10.98
N TYR A 54 11.67 -12.44 -11.04
CA TYR A 54 10.73 -12.57 -12.15
C TYR A 54 10.61 -11.25 -12.91
N ARG A 55 10.04 -11.32 -14.11
CA ARG A 55 9.75 -10.11 -14.92
C ARG A 55 8.87 -9.18 -14.10
N ARG A 56 9.38 -8.00 -13.79
CA ARG A 56 8.70 -7.02 -12.93
C ARG A 56 7.31 -6.65 -13.44
N LYS A 57 7.15 -6.58 -14.77
CA LYS A 57 5.85 -6.34 -15.39
C LYS A 57 4.81 -7.38 -15.00
N ASN A 58 5.15 -8.66 -15.04
CA ASN A 58 4.22 -9.73 -14.70
C ASN A 58 3.81 -9.67 -13.22
N ILE A 59 4.77 -9.42 -12.32
CA ILE A 59 4.48 -9.30 -10.89
C ILE A 59 3.54 -8.12 -10.63
N ILE A 60 3.82 -6.97 -11.21
CA ILE A 60 2.98 -5.78 -11.05
C ILE A 60 1.56 -6.07 -11.54
N LEU A 61 1.41 -6.67 -12.72
CA LEU A 61 0.09 -7.00 -13.28
C LEU A 61 -0.66 -8.04 -12.46
N THR A 62 0.01 -9.10 -12.01
CA THR A 62 -0.61 -10.10 -11.12
C THR A 62 -1.08 -9.46 -9.82
N ASN A 63 -0.28 -8.56 -9.24
CA ASN A 63 -0.68 -7.83 -8.04
C ASN A 63 -1.87 -6.88 -8.29
N PHE A 64 -1.89 -6.16 -9.43
CA PHE A 64 -3.05 -5.35 -9.79
C PHE A 64 -4.32 -6.20 -9.92
N PHE A 65 -4.22 -7.34 -10.58
CA PHE A 65 -5.36 -8.26 -10.75
C PHE A 65 -5.88 -8.76 -9.41
N LEU A 66 -4.96 -9.20 -8.54
CA LEU A 66 -5.30 -9.68 -7.20
C LEU A 66 -5.89 -8.57 -6.33
N LEU A 67 -5.36 -7.34 -6.45
CA LEU A 67 -5.88 -6.17 -5.76
C LEU A 67 -7.30 -5.81 -6.22
N ILE A 68 -7.56 -5.79 -7.52
CA ILE A 68 -8.90 -5.55 -8.07
C ILE A 68 -9.89 -6.60 -7.54
N PHE A 69 -9.49 -7.88 -7.60
CA PHE A 69 -10.33 -8.97 -7.10
C PHE A 69 -10.63 -8.82 -5.59
N SER A 70 -9.63 -8.46 -4.78
CA SER A 70 -9.84 -8.28 -3.34
C SER A 70 -10.70 -7.06 -3.02
N LEU A 71 -10.58 -5.95 -3.77
CA LEU A 71 -11.45 -4.78 -3.61
C LEU A 71 -12.90 -5.10 -3.95
N LEU A 72 -13.14 -5.85 -5.03
CA LEU A 72 -14.47 -6.33 -5.40
C LEU A 72 -15.04 -7.30 -4.34
N ALA A 73 -14.20 -8.19 -3.80
CA ALA A 73 -14.59 -9.07 -2.72
C ALA A 73 -15.01 -8.30 -1.45
N ILE A 74 -14.31 -7.20 -1.10
CA ILE A 74 -14.72 -6.33 0.00
C ILE A 74 -16.06 -5.65 -0.32
N ALA A 75 -16.21 -5.08 -1.52
CA ALA A 75 -17.43 -4.38 -1.93
C ALA A 75 -18.69 -5.27 -1.87
N MET A 76 -18.53 -6.55 -2.24
CA MET A 76 -19.61 -7.54 -2.26
C MET A 76 -19.72 -8.38 -1.00
N ALA A 77 -18.88 -8.14 0.02
CA ALA A 77 -18.81 -8.99 1.20
C ALA A 77 -20.10 -8.95 2.04
N PRO A 78 -20.76 -10.07 2.26
CA PRO A 78 -21.88 -10.18 3.17
C PRO A 78 -21.44 -10.37 4.63
N ASN A 79 -20.16 -10.68 4.86
CA ASN A 79 -19.65 -11.11 6.17
C ASN A 79 -18.27 -10.50 6.47
N ILE A 80 -18.04 -10.15 7.74
CA ILE A 80 -16.79 -9.54 8.22
C ILE A 80 -15.55 -10.44 7.97
N TYR A 81 -15.70 -11.74 7.98
CA TYR A 81 -14.59 -12.68 7.75
C TYR A 81 -14.05 -12.60 6.31
N ILE A 82 -14.95 -12.39 5.33
CA ILE A 82 -14.56 -12.17 3.93
C ILE A 82 -13.79 -10.84 3.81
N ILE A 83 -14.24 -9.80 4.53
CA ILE A 83 -13.56 -8.51 4.57
C ILE A 83 -12.16 -8.67 5.16
N TRP A 84 -11.97 -9.44 6.22
CA TRP A 84 -10.64 -9.69 6.80
C TRP A 84 -9.70 -10.41 5.84
N ALA A 85 -10.18 -11.48 5.19
CA ALA A 85 -9.39 -12.21 4.20
C ALA A 85 -9.01 -11.32 3.00
N ALA A 86 -9.98 -10.59 2.46
CA ALA A 86 -9.74 -9.68 1.35
C ALA A 86 -8.84 -8.49 1.76
N SER A 87 -8.97 -7.98 2.98
CA SER A 87 -8.10 -6.90 3.51
C SER A 87 -6.65 -7.36 3.67
N LEU A 88 -6.42 -8.62 4.06
CA LEU A 88 -5.07 -9.19 4.09
C LEU A 88 -4.46 -9.21 2.69
N ILE A 89 -5.21 -9.68 1.68
CA ILE A 89 -4.77 -9.72 0.29
C ILE A 89 -4.52 -8.29 -0.24
N THR A 90 -5.45 -7.37 0.04
CA THR A 90 -5.29 -5.95 -0.31
C THR A 90 -4.01 -5.38 0.30
N GLY A 91 -3.73 -5.67 1.57
CA GLY A 91 -2.49 -5.27 2.25
C GLY A 91 -1.26 -5.81 1.53
N ILE A 92 -1.21 -7.11 1.25
CA ILE A 92 -0.10 -7.76 0.55
C ILE A 92 0.14 -7.12 -0.83
N CYS A 93 -0.92 -6.82 -1.57
CA CYS A 93 -0.81 -6.24 -2.91
C CYS A 93 -0.50 -4.73 -2.91
N SER A 94 -0.73 -4.03 -1.81
CA SER A 94 -0.52 -2.57 -1.71
C SER A 94 0.95 -2.12 -1.75
N MET A 95 1.91 -3.05 -1.83
CA MET A 95 3.34 -2.74 -1.90
C MET A 95 3.82 -2.28 -3.30
N ILE A 96 2.95 -2.23 -4.31
CA ILE A 96 3.29 -1.88 -5.71
C ILE A 96 4.13 -0.59 -5.83
N PRO A 97 3.83 0.53 -5.11
CA PRO A 97 4.62 1.75 -5.21
C PRO A 97 6.10 1.55 -4.87
N GLN A 98 6.42 0.60 -4.01
CA GLN A 98 7.81 0.30 -3.62
C GLN A 98 8.62 -0.32 -4.77
N ILE A 99 7.95 -0.92 -5.75
CA ILE A 99 8.61 -1.47 -6.95
C ILE A 99 8.83 -0.37 -8.00
N PHE A 100 7.96 0.63 -8.08
CA PHE A 100 8.09 1.71 -9.08
C PHE A 100 9.27 2.64 -8.84
N VAL A 101 9.61 2.94 -7.58
CA VAL A 101 10.74 3.85 -7.23
C VAL A 101 12.08 3.31 -7.74
N PRO A 102 12.45 2.04 -7.47
CA PRO A 102 13.67 1.44 -8.05
C PRO A 102 13.64 1.40 -9.58
N ILE A 103 12.50 1.10 -10.20
CA ILE A 103 12.35 1.10 -11.65
C ILE A 103 12.67 2.49 -12.21
N ALA A 104 12.05 3.53 -11.68
CA ALA A 104 12.32 4.91 -12.10
C ALA A 104 13.81 5.28 -11.95
N SER A 105 14.46 4.82 -10.90
CA SER A 105 15.89 5.03 -10.67
C SER A 105 16.77 4.30 -11.69
N GLN A 106 16.40 3.06 -12.09
CA GLN A 106 17.20 2.23 -13.01
C GLN A 106 17.08 2.71 -14.48
N PHE A 107 15.90 3.17 -14.89
CA PHE A 107 15.64 3.62 -16.25
C PHE A 107 15.95 5.10 -16.49
N SER A 108 16.40 5.81 -15.49
CA SER A 108 16.78 7.22 -15.60
C SER A 108 18.25 7.37 -15.94
N ARG A 109 18.55 8.31 -16.86
CA ARG A 109 19.94 8.74 -17.11
C ARG A 109 20.53 9.33 -15.81
N PRO A 110 21.85 9.18 -15.57
CA PRO A 110 22.50 9.67 -14.35
C PRO A 110 22.16 11.13 -14.02
N GLU A 111 22.11 12.00 -15.04
CA GLU A 111 21.85 13.43 -14.88
C GLU A 111 20.42 13.73 -14.42
N ASN A 112 19.44 12.90 -14.81
CA ASN A 112 18.02 13.12 -14.53
C ASN A 112 17.45 12.16 -13.46
N LYS A 113 18.26 11.30 -12.89
CA LYS A 113 17.85 10.27 -11.93
C LYS A 113 17.11 10.85 -10.73
N GLY A 114 17.67 11.88 -10.11
CA GLY A 114 17.04 12.54 -8.96
C GLY A 114 15.70 13.18 -9.31
N ARG A 115 15.62 13.84 -10.47
CA ARG A 115 14.39 14.47 -10.95
C ARG A 115 13.28 13.44 -11.20
N ASN A 116 13.58 12.36 -11.90
CA ASN A 116 12.58 11.33 -12.23
C ASN A 116 12.07 10.59 -10.99
N VAL A 117 12.98 10.23 -10.08
CA VAL A 117 12.59 9.65 -8.79
C VAL A 117 11.75 10.63 -7.97
N GLY A 118 12.12 11.92 -7.96
CA GLY A 118 11.36 12.98 -7.31
C GLY A 118 9.94 13.11 -7.84
N VAL A 119 9.75 13.04 -9.16
CA VAL A 119 8.41 13.07 -9.79
C VAL A 119 7.55 11.87 -9.36
N VAL A 120 8.14 10.67 -9.32
CA VAL A 120 7.42 9.46 -8.86
C VAL A 120 6.99 9.58 -7.40
N ILE A 121 7.89 10.05 -6.53
CA ILE A 121 7.58 10.24 -5.09
C ILE A 121 6.54 11.35 -4.90
N SER A 122 6.64 12.45 -5.64
CA SER A 122 5.65 13.54 -5.59
C SER A 122 4.28 13.05 -6.03
N GLY A 123 4.21 12.26 -7.11
CA GLY A 123 2.98 11.62 -7.57
C GLY A 123 2.37 10.69 -6.51
N LEU A 124 3.22 9.90 -5.84
CA LEU A 124 2.80 9.03 -4.74
C LEU A 124 2.18 9.83 -3.59
N LEU A 125 2.85 10.88 -3.12
CA LEU A 125 2.36 11.73 -2.03
C LEU A 125 1.07 12.45 -2.40
N THR A 126 1.01 13.01 -3.62
CA THR A 126 -0.21 13.64 -4.14
C THR A 126 -1.37 12.64 -4.23
N GLY A 127 -1.10 11.41 -4.70
CA GLY A 127 -2.08 10.34 -4.75
C GLY A 127 -2.63 9.96 -3.38
N ILE A 128 -1.75 9.86 -2.36
CA ILE A 128 -2.16 9.58 -0.98
C ILE A 128 -3.08 10.69 -0.44
N LEU A 129 -2.74 11.96 -0.67
CA LEU A 129 -3.57 13.09 -0.22
C LEU A 129 -4.89 13.14 -0.98
N ALA A 130 -4.85 13.01 -2.31
CA ALA A 130 -6.04 13.03 -3.15
C ALA A 130 -6.99 11.88 -2.82
N SER A 131 -6.47 10.67 -2.58
CA SER A 131 -7.28 9.51 -2.24
C SER A 131 -8.08 9.69 -0.94
N ARG A 132 -7.53 10.39 0.04
CA ARG A 132 -8.25 10.71 1.29
C ARG A 132 -9.46 11.62 1.04
N VAL A 133 -9.26 12.66 0.22
CA VAL A 133 -10.33 13.61 -0.13
C VAL A 133 -11.42 12.92 -0.94
N VAL A 134 -11.02 12.22 -2.01
CA VAL A 134 -11.96 11.51 -2.89
C VAL A 134 -12.73 10.46 -2.13
N SER A 135 -12.03 9.62 -1.34
CA SER A 135 -12.68 8.56 -0.60
C SER A 135 -13.54 9.08 0.54
N GLY A 136 -13.25 10.28 1.10
CA GLY A 136 -14.12 10.97 2.03
C GLY A 136 -15.44 11.36 1.39
N PHE A 137 -15.36 12.10 0.29
CA PHE A 137 -16.52 12.59 -0.44
C PHE A 137 -17.39 11.46 -1.01
N VAL A 138 -16.76 10.47 -1.66
CA VAL A 138 -17.48 9.33 -2.24
C VAL A 138 -18.16 8.49 -1.15
N GLY A 139 -17.45 8.24 -0.04
CA GLY A 139 -18.00 7.45 1.07
C GLY A 139 -19.19 8.12 1.78
N GLU A 140 -19.22 9.46 1.81
CA GLU A 140 -20.33 10.24 2.39
C GLU A 140 -21.56 10.27 1.48
N VAL A 141 -21.35 10.41 0.16
CA VAL A 141 -22.45 10.61 -0.81
C VAL A 141 -23.02 9.28 -1.33
N LEU A 142 -22.17 8.30 -1.62
CA LEU A 142 -22.55 7.05 -2.27
C LEU A 142 -22.52 5.84 -1.34
N GLY A 143 -21.77 5.89 -0.26
CA GLY A 143 -21.60 4.77 0.66
C GLY A 143 -20.24 4.10 0.55
N TRP A 144 -19.95 3.20 1.50
CA TRP A 144 -18.65 2.54 1.59
C TRP A 144 -18.44 1.45 0.52
N ARG A 145 -19.49 0.77 0.08
CA ARG A 145 -19.41 -0.29 -0.94
C ARG A 145 -19.08 0.28 -2.31
N GLU A 146 -19.76 1.34 -2.69
CA GLU A 146 -19.56 2.07 -3.95
C GLU A 146 -18.15 2.65 -4.06
N MET A 147 -17.58 3.07 -2.94
CA MET A 147 -16.20 3.52 -2.88
C MET A 147 -15.22 2.40 -3.28
N TYR A 148 -15.45 1.16 -2.86
CA TYR A 148 -14.59 0.04 -3.25
C TYR A 148 -14.78 -0.34 -4.72
N PHE A 149 -15.99 -0.23 -5.28
CA PHE A 149 -16.22 -0.42 -6.72
C PHE A 149 -15.49 0.64 -7.55
N ILE A 150 -15.56 1.90 -7.15
CA ILE A 150 -14.83 2.99 -7.81
C ILE A 150 -13.31 2.77 -7.72
N ALA A 151 -12.81 2.37 -6.55
CA ALA A 151 -11.41 2.05 -6.37
C ALA A 151 -10.95 0.89 -7.27
N ALA A 152 -11.75 -0.17 -7.39
CA ALA A 152 -11.47 -1.29 -8.29
C ALA A 152 -11.43 -0.84 -9.77
N GLY A 153 -12.35 0.04 -10.18
CA GLY A 153 -12.38 0.63 -11.52
C GLY A 153 -11.15 1.49 -11.81
N MET A 154 -10.73 2.32 -10.85
CA MET A 154 -9.49 3.11 -10.97
C MET A 154 -8.25 2.21 -11.05
N MET A 155 -8.19 1.14 -10.26
CA MET A 155 -7.09 0.17 -10.34
C MET A 155 -7.05 -0.57 -11.67
N LEU A 156 -8.21 -0.88 -12.26
CA LEU A 156 -8.28 -1.46 -13.60
C LEU A 156 -7.73 -0.49 -14.65
N LEU A 157 -8.09 0.78 -14.58
CA LEU A 157 -7.53 1.83 -15.45
C LEU A 157 -6.00 1.91 -15.31
N CYS A 158 -5.49 1.93 -14.09
CA CYS A 158 -4.05 1.93 -13.81
C CYS A 158 -3.37 0.67 -14.37
N ALA A 159 -3.99 -0.50 -14.24
CA ALA A 159 -3.46 -1.75 -14.79
C ALA A 159 -3.35 -1.69 -16.33
N ILE A 160 -4.35 -1.14 -17.01
CA ILE A 160 -4.33 -0.96 -18.48
C ILE A 160 -3.21 0.02 -18.89
N VAL A 161 -3.05 1.12 -18.16
CA VAL A 161 -1.96 2.08 -18.43
C VAL A 161 -0.59 1.41 -18.26
N VAL A 162 -0.40 0.67 -17.16
CA VAL A 162 0.85 -0.05 -16.88
C VAL A 162 1.12 -1.11 -17.96
N LEU A 163 0.10 -1.83 -18.42
CA LEU A 163 0.22 -2.79 -19.53
C LEU A 163 0.80 -2.17 -20.78
N LYS A 164 0.34 -0.95 -21.12
CA LYS A 164 0.73 -0.24 -22.36
C LYS A 164 2.07 0.50 -22.22
N VAL A 165 2.35 1.06 -21.06
CA VAL A 165 3.47 2.00 -20.86
C VAL A 165 4.71 1.29 -20.31
N LEU A 166 4.54 0.27 -19.45
CA LEU A 166 5.68 -0.37 -18.80
C LEU A 166 6.38 -1.34 -19.76
N PRO A 167 7.67 -1.12 -20.08
CA PRO A 167 8.45 -2.05 -20.88
C PRO A 167 8.68 -3.37 -20.15
N ASP A 168 9.03 -4.40 -20.91
CA ASP A 168 9.36 -5.71 -20.33
C ASP A 168 10.75 -5.63 -19.68
N ILE A 169 10.78 -5.61 -18.36
CA ILE A 169 11.99 -5.49 -17.56
C ILE A 169 12.45 -6.88 -17.17
N GLN A 170 13.63 -7.25 -17.68
CA GLN A 170 14.26 -8.53 -17.38
C GLN A 170 14.61 -8.64 -15.87
N PRO A 171 14.54 -9.84 -15.29
CA PRO A 171 14.94 -10.07 -13.91
C PRO A 171 16.41 -9.76 -13.70
N THR A 172 16.74 -9.17 -12.56
CA THR A 172 18.12 -8.77 -12.21
C THR A 172 18.90 -9.92 -11.59
N PHE A 173 18.20 -10.88 -10.97
CA PHE A 173 18.81 -12.01 -10.27
C PHE A 173 18.50 -13.34 -10.98
N GLN A 174 19.56 -14.13 -11.25
CA GLN A 174 19.43 -15.48 -11.80
C GLN A 174 19.69 -16.50 -10.69
N GLY A 175 18.62 -17.02 -10.07
CA GLY A 175 18.73 -18.00 -9.00
C GLY A 175 17.38 -18.45 -8.46
N LYS A 176 17.42 -19.30 -7.43
CA LYS A 176 16.20 -19.74 -6.73
C LYS A 176 15.79 -18.72 -5.66
N TYR A 177 14.49 -18.60 -5.41
CA TYR A 177 13.94 -17.70 -4.38
C TYR A 177 14.57 -17.92 -2.99
N SER A 178 14.80 -19.18 -2.61
CA SER A 178 15.48 -19.51 -1.35
C SER A 178 16.90 -18.97 -1.27
N GLY A 179 17.63 -18.92 -2.38
CA GLY A 179 18.95 -18.31 -2.47
C GLY A 179 18.90 -16.79 -2.28
N LEU A 180 17.91 -16.13 -2.88
CA LEU A 180 17.68 -14.69 -2.72
C LEU A 180 17.36 -14.33 -1.27
N MET A 181 16.43 -15.06 -0.63
CA MET A 181 16.08 -14.85 0.77
C MET A 181 17.28 -15.10 1.70
N LYS A 182 18.06 -16.14 1.44
CA LYS A 182 19.29 -16.41 2.19
C LYS A 182 20.32 -15.27 2.03
N SER A 183 20.46 -14.73 0.84
CA SER A 183 21.32 -13.58 0.55
C SER A 183 20.88 -12.32 1.32
N LEU A 184 19.57 -12.03 1.37
CA LEU A 184 19.03 -10.93 2.15
C LEU A 184 19.30 -11.09 3.65
N PHE A 185 19.10 -12.30 4.19
CA PHE A 185 19.40 -12.58 5.59
C PHE A 185 20.91 -12.49 5.88
N SER A 186 21.77 -12.97 4.97
CA SER A 186 23.22 -12.85 5.14
C SER A 186 23.67 -11.40 5.11
N LEU A 187 23.08 -10.58 4.24
CA LEU A 187 23.37 -9.14 4.15
C LEU A 187 23.05 -8.40 5.45
N VAL A 188 21.90 -8.69 6.04
CA VAL A 188 21.51 -8.12 7.35
C VAL A 188 22.43 -8.58 8.47
N ARG A 189 22.97 -9.82 8.37
CA ARG A 189 23.90 -10.37 9.36
C ARG A 189 25.31 -9.83 9.19
N GLU A 190 25.76 -9.63 7.96
CA GLU A 190 27.12 -9.23 7.59
C GLU A 190 27.35 -7.72 7.81
N TYR A 191 26.31 -6.90 7.66
CA TYR A 191 26.40 -5.45 7.81
C TYR A 191 25.70 -4.94 9.08
N PRO A 192 26.42 -4.82 10.22
CA PRO A 192 25.83 -4.34 11.49
C PRO A 192 25.25 -2.93 11.38
N SER A 193 25.84 -2.09 10.51
CA SER A 193 25.37 -0.74 10.23
C SER A 193 23.91 -0.72 9.73
N LEU A 194 23.54 -1.65 8.82
CA LEU A 194 22.16 -1.76 8.33
C LEU A 194 21.17 -2.04 9.47
N ARG A 195 21.54 -2.91 10.41
CA ARG A 195 20.71 -3.21 11.59
C ARG A 195 20.52 -2.00 12.48
N ILE A 196 21.61 -1.26 12.75
CA ILE A 196 21.56 -0.08 13.60
C ILE A 196 20.72 1.02 12.94
N TYR A 197 20.89 1.26 11.63
CA TYR A 197 20.08 2.25 10.91
C TYR A 197 18.61 1.84 10.82
N SER A 198 18.30 0.57 10.59
CA SER A 198 16.91 0.08 10.55
C SER A 198 16.22 0.20 11.91
N ILE A 199 16.93 -0.14 13.01
CA ILE A 199 16.41 0.00 14.37
C ILE A 199 16.21 1.48 14.73
N ARG A 200 17.11 2.37 14.31
CA ARG A 200 16.97 3.81 14.56
C ARG A 200 15.88 4.46 13.72
N ALA A 201 15.70 4.03 12.47
CA ALA A 201 14.68 4.57 11.57
C ALA A 201 13.25 4.25 12.04
N GLY A 202 13.01 3.08 12.63
CA GLY A 202 11.71 2.67 13.14
C GLY A 202 11.14 3.64 14.20
N PRO A 203 11.83 3.89 15.32
CA PRO A 203 11.36 4.83 16.35
C PRO A 203 11.24 6.27 15.83
N VAL A 204 12.15 6.73 14.97
CA VAL A 204 12.09 8.08 14.40
C VAL A 204 10.83 8.26 13.55
N SER A 205 10.50 7.29 12.71
CA SER A 205 9.24 7.32 11.94
C SER A 205 8.02 7.29 12.85
N TYR A 206 8.05 6.50 13.91
CA TYR A 206 6.95 6.42 14.88
C TYR A 206 6.78 7.72 15.69
N THR A 207 7.86 8.32 16.15
CA THR A 207 7.81 9.58 16.91
C THR A 207 7.39 10.75 16.06
N HIS A 208 7.78 10.80 14.77
CA HIS A 208 7.32 11.81 13.82
C HIS A 208 5.82 11.72 13.58
N LEU A 209 5.28 10.51 13.40
CA LEU A 209 3.83 10.28 13.26
C LEU A 209 3.09 10.70 14.53
N ARG A 210 3.58 10.31 15.70
CA ARG A 210 2.95 10.63 16.98
C ARG A 210 3.04 12.11 17.35
N ALA A 211 4.13 12.79 17.03
CA ALA A 211 4.26 14.23 17.23
C ALA A 211 3.27 15.03 16.39
N HIS A 212 2.93 14.54 15.19
CA HIS A 212 1.87 15.12 14.37
C HIS A 212 0.48 14.92 14.97
N GLU A 213 0.19 13.74 15.53
CA GLU A 213 -1.08 13.45 16.21
C GLU A 213 -1.23 14.25 17.50
N THR A 214 -0.17 14.39 18.30
CA THR A 214 -0.23 15.12 19.57
C THR A 214 -0.40 16.63 19.37
N ARG A 215 0.14 17.18 18.29
CA ARG A 215 -0.02 18.59 17.93
C ARG A 215 -1.44 18.91 17.42
N SER A 216 -2.10 17.94 16.82
CA SER A 216 -3.49 18.04 16.36
C SER A 216 -4.50 17.95 17.52
N ASN A 217 -4.13 17.33 18.63
CA ASN A 217 -4.99 17.19 19.82
C ASN A 217 -4.84 18.34 20.85
N LEU A 218 -3.92 19.28 20.64
CA LEU A 218 -3.64 20.42 21.52
C LEU A 218 -4.16 21.77 20.97
N VAL A 219 -4.90 21.76 19.86
CA VAL A 219 -5.57 22.90 19.25
C VAL A 219 -7.06 22.57 19.05
#